data_d45e0213009b2512c404ea8fbcbdda6c
#
_entry.id   d45e0213009b2512c404ea8fbcbdda6c
#
_cell.length_a   1.000
_cell.length_b   1.000
_cell.length_c   1.000
_cell.angle_alpha   90.00
_cell.angle_beta   90.00
_cell.angle_gamma   90.00
#
_symmetry.space_group_name_H-M   'P 1'
#
loop_
_entity.id
_entity.type
_entity.pdbx_description
1 polymer ?
#
loop_
_entity_poly.entity_id
_entity_poly.type
_entity_poly.pdbx_seq_one_letter_code
_entity_poly.pdbx_strand_id
1 'polypeptide(L)'
;LAVSRFCRILGTLLKNGVPILQSLKIAKDATGNRILSQAIASASENIQSGKSLAQPLSASGQFSRDVVEMISVGEEANNLEEVLMNISDNME
;
A
#
# COMPACT_ATOMS: atom_id res chain seq x y z
N LEU A 1 -0.72 -14.43 -0.70
CA LEU A 1 -1.59 -13.62 -1.53
C LEU A 1 -0.90 -12.31 -1.92
N ALA A 2 -1.31 -11.76 -3.06
CA ALA A 2 -0.68 -10.56 -3.61
C ALA A 2 -0.82 -9.35 -2.68
N VAL A 3 -1.96 -9.20 -2.03
CA VAL A 3 -2.21 -8.08 -1.12
C VAL A 3 -1.29 -8.16 0.11
N SER A 4 -1.19 -9.34 0.70
CA SER A 4 -0.31 -9.55 1.85
C SER A 4 1.15 -9.26 1.49
N ARG A 5 1.59 -9.77 0.34
CA ARG A 5 2.95 -9.54 -0.15
C ARG A 5 3.21 -8.05 -0.39
N PHE A 6 2.25 -7.39 -1.03
CA PHE A 6 2.36 -5.95 -1.28
C PHE A 6 2.50 -5.17 0.03
N CYS A 7 1.64 -5.46 1.00
CA CYS A 7 1.68 -4.76 2.29
C CYS A 7 3.01 -4.98 2.99
N ARG A 8 3.52 -6.21 2.98
CA ARG A 8 4.79 -6.53 3.62
C ARG A 8 5.94 -5.79 2.95
N ILE A 9 6.00 -5.83 1.62
CA ILE A 9 7.07 -5.19 0.87
C ILE A 9 7.04 -3.68 1.11
N LEU A 10 5.88 -3.08 0.95
CA LEU A 10 5.73 -1.64 1.13
C LEU A 10 6.08 -1.23 2.56
N GLY A 11 5.56 -1.94 3.54
CA GLY A 11 5.83 -1.64 4.94
C GLY A 11 7.31 -1.76 5.28
N THR A 12 7.96 -2.80 4.77
CA THR A 12 9.39 -3.01 5.02
C THR A 12 10.22 -1.88 4.42
N LEU A 13 9.91 -1.47 3.19
CA LEU A 13 10.65 -0.39 2.53
C LEU A 13 10.48 0.93 3.28
N LEU A 14 9.26 1.24 3.68
CA LEU A 14 8.99 2.47 4.44
C LEU A 14 9.70 2.44 5.78
N LYS A 15 9.73 1.30 6.43
CA LYS A 15 10.42 1.15 7.71
C LYS A 15 11.91 1.39 7.58
N ASN A 16 12.48 1.07 6.42
CA ASN A 16 13.90 1.27 6.15
C ASN A 16 14.22 2.66 5.62
N GLY A 17 13.24 3.55 5.60
CA GLY A 17 13.46 4.93 5.21
C GLY A 17 13.38 5.19 3.71
N VAL A 18 12.90 4.24 2.93
CA VAL A 18 12.74 4.42 1.49
C VAL A 18 11.54 5.35 1.25
N PRO A 19 11.67 6.38 0.40
CA PRO A 19 10.55 7.29 0.11
C PRO A 19 9.35 6.53 -0.41
N ILE A 20 8.15 7.02 -0.08
CA ILE A 20 6.91 6.30 -0.41
C ILE A 20 6.75 6.06 -1.90
N LEU A 21 7.07 7.03 -2.74
CA LEU A 21 6.93 6.87 -4.20
C LEU A 21 7.85 5.78 -4.73
N GLN A 22 9.08 5.73 -4.25
CA GLN A 22 10.02 4.69 -4.62
C GLN A 22 9.58 3.34 -4.09
N SER A 23 9.09 3.30 -2.86
CA SER A 23 8.59 2.08 -2.24
C SER A 23 7.41 1.50 -3.03
N LEU A 24 6.50 2.36 -3.48
CA LEU A 24 5.36 1.93 -4.30
C LEU A 24 5.80 1.34 -5.62
N LYS A 25 6.79 1.95 -6.25
CA LYS A 25 7.32 1.45 -7.52
C LYS A 25 7.93 0.05 -7.35
N ILE A 26 8.72 -0.14 -6.30
CA ILE A 26 9.33 -1.43 -6.01
C ILE A 26 8.27 -2.47 -5.71
N ALA A 27 7.29 -2.13 -4.89
CA ALA A 27 6.21 -3.04 -4.53
C ALA A 27 5.38 -3.42 -5.77
N LYS A 28 5.14 -2.46 -6.66
CA LYS A 28 4.42 -2.71 -7.90
C LYS A 28 5.12 -3.77 -8.73
N ASP A 29 6.43 -3.62 -8.90
CA ASP A 29 7.20 -4.56 -9.70
C ASP A 29 7.25 -5.95 -9.06
N ALA A 30 7.18 -6.01 -7.74
CA ALA A 30 7.30 -7.26 -7.00
C ALA A 30 6.01 -8.07 -6.93
N THR A 31 4.84 -7.43 -7.09
CA THR A 31 3.57 -8.14 -6.93
C THR A 31 3.22 -9.07 -8.08
N GLY A 32 3.59 -8.70 -9.29
CA GLY A 32 3.28 -9.48 -10.48
C GLY A 32 1.79 -9.56 -10.80
N ASN A 33 0.95 -8.78 -10.15
CA ASN A 33 -0.50 -8.77 -10.34
C ASN A 33 -0.90 -7.51 -11.09
N ARG A 34 -1.53 -7.68 -12.27
CA ARG A 34 -1.88 -6.55 -13.14
C ARG A 34 -2.84 -5.58 -12.46
N ILE A 35 -3.88 -6.10 -11.82
CA ILE A 35 -4.90 -5.26 -11.17
C ILE A 35 -4.25 -4.46 -10.04
N LEU A 36 -3.44 -5.13 -9.25
CA LEU A 36 -2.74 -4.50 -8.15
C LEU A 36 -1.73 -3.47 -8.65
N SER A 37 -1.02 -3.80 -9.74
CA SER A 37 -0.05 -2.86 -10.34
C SER A 37 -0.72 -1.59 -10.79
N GLN A 38 -1.90 -1.68 -11.40
CA GLN A 38 -2.65 -0.50 -11.81
C GLN A 38 -3.09 0.34 -10.61
N ALA A 39 -3.53 -0.33 -9.55
CA ALA A 39 -3.92 0.36 -8.33
C ALA A 39 -2.73 1.08 -7.69
N ILE A 40 -1.58 0.45 -7.69
CA ILE A 40 -0.36 1.04 -7.14
C ILE A 40 0.08 2.25 -7.96
N ALA A 41 -0.02 2.15 -9.29
CA ALA A 41 0.30 3.28 -10.16
C ALA A 41 -0.61 4.47 -9.87
N SER A 42 -1.91 4.22 -9.71
CA SER A 42 -2.88 5.28 -9.36
C SER A 42 -2.58 5.85 -7.97
N ALA A 43 -2.18 4.99 -7.03
CA ALA A 43 -1.82 5.44 -5.69
C ALA A 43 -0.61 6.36 -5.73
N SER A 44 0.38 6.05 -6.57
CA SER A 44 1.56 6.90 -6.74
C SER A 44 1.17 8.28 -7.27
N GLU A 45 0.28 8.32 -8.26
CA GLU A 45 -0.21 9.58 -8.81
C GLU A 45 -0.96 10.39 -7.77
N ASN A 46 -1.79 9.73 -6.96
CA ASN A 46 -2.52 10.40 -5.91
C ASN A 46 -1.58 11.04 -4.88
N ILE A 47 -0.54 10.33 -4.49
CA ILE A 47 0.42 10.86 -3.53
C ILE A 47 1.14 12.09 -4.10
N GLN A 48 1.50 12.04 -5.36
CA GLN A 48 2.14 13.19 -6.02
C GLN A 48 1.22 14.40 -6.07
N SER A 49 -0.09 14.16 -6.14
CA SER A 49 -1.10 15.23 -6.18
C SER A 49 -1.59 15.62 -4.79
N GLY A 50 -1.06 15.03 -3.74
CA GLY A 50 -1.51 15.29 -2.37
C GLY A 50 -2.78 14.59 -1.97
N LYS A 51 -3.19 13.57 -2.71
CA LYS A 51 -4.41 12.81 -2.43
C LYS A 51 -4.10 11.53 -1.66
N SER A 52 -5.15 10.82 -1.25
CA SER A 52 -5.04 9.61 -0.44
C SER A 52 -4.50 8.42 -1.22
N LEU A 53 -3.62 7.66 -0.58
CA LEU A 53 -3.13 6.37 -1.06
C LEU A 53 -4.23 5.31 -1.01
N ALA A 54 -5.10 5.37 0.00
CA ALA A 54 -6.11 4.34 0.22
C ALA A 54 -7.19 4.30 -0.86
N GLN A 55 -7.52 5.45 -1.45
CA GLN A 55 -8.60 5.55 -2.42
C GLN A 55 -8.43 4.64 -3.64
N PRO A 56 -7.31 4.69 -4.37
CA PRO A 56 -7.15 3.79 -5.51
C PRO A 56 -7.02 2.33 -5.11
N LEU A 57 -6.49 2.05 -3.94
CA LEU A 57 -6.41 0.67 -3.46
C LEU A 57 -7.80 0.13 -3.19
N SER A 58 -8.69 0.96 -2.62
CA SER A 58 -10.09 0.59 -2.43
C SER A 58 -10.78 0.33 -3.77
N ALA A 59 -10.54 1.19 -4.74
CA ALA A 59 -11.16 1.09 -6.06
C ALA A 59 -10.75 -0.16 -6.82
N SER A 60 -9.59 -0.73 -6.52
CA SER A 60 -9.09 -1.91 -7.19
C SER A 60 -9.92 -3.17 -6.91
N GLY A 61 -10.63 -3.18 -5.79
CA GLY A 61 -11.39 -4.36 -5.37
C GLY A 61 -10.55 -5.48 -4.80
N GLN A 62 -9.24 -5.31 -4.70
CA GLN A 62 -8.34 -6.32 -4.18
C GLN A 62 -8.17 -6.24 -2.66
N PHE A 63 -8.55 -5.13 -2.06
CA PHE A 63 -8.39 -4.89 -0.64
C PHE A 63 -9.76 -4.90 0.05
N SER A 64 -9.86 -5.57 1.20
CA SER A 64 -11.09 -5.53 1.99
C SER A 64 -11.28 -4.13 2.57
N ARG A 65 -12.53 -3.84 2.95
CA ARG A 65 -12.85 -2.54 3.56
C ARG A 65 -12.00 -2.30 4.81
N ASP A 66 -11.84 -3.33 5.63
CA ASP A 66 -11.09 -3.22 6.87
C ASP A 66 -9.64 -2.84 6.60
N VAL A 67 -9.02 -3.48 5.60
CA VAL A 67 -7.63 -3.20 5.23
C VAL A 67 -7.49 -1.77 4.71
N VAL A 68 -8.41 -1.35 3.84
CA VAL A 68 -8.38 0.01 3.30
C VAL A 68 -8.52 1.04 4.42
N GLU A 69 -9.42 0.79 5.35
CA GLU A 69 -9.62 1.69 6.48
C GLU A 69 -8.37 1.79 7.35
N MET A 70 -7.71 0.67 7.61
CA MET A 70 -6.45 0.67 8.36
C MET A 70 -5.37 1.47 7.65
N ILE A 71 -5.26 1.30 6.33
CA ILE A 71 -4.29 2.05 5.54
C ILE A 71 -4.58 3.55 5.61
N SER A 72 -5.85 3.93 5.51
CA SER A 72 -6.26 5.33 5.57
C SER A 72 -5.88 5.96 6.92
N VAL A 73 -6.15 5.24 8.00
CA VAL A 73 -5.82 5.72 9.36
C VAL A 73 -4.31 5.85 9.51
N GLY A 74 -3.56 4.86 9.04
CA GLY A 74 -2.11 4.90 9.12
C GLY A 74 -1.51 6.05 8.30
N GLU A 75 -2.10 6.33 7.17
CA GLU A 75 -1.68 7.43 6.31
C GLU A 75 -1.86 8.77 7.01
N GLU A 76 -3.01 8.99 7.63
CA GLU A 76 -3.29 10.22 8.35
C GLU A 76 -2.40 10.40 9.58
N ALA A 77 -2.08 9.29 10.25
CA ALA A 77 -1.28 9.32 11.47
C ALA A 77 0.22 9.27 11.23
N ASN A 78 0.65 9.24 9.96
CA ASN A 78 2.06 9.05 9.60
C ASN A 78 2.65 7.78 10.20
N ASN A 79 1.83 6.74 10.23
CA ASN A 79 2.19 5.45 10.83
C ASN A 79 1.94 4.31 9.87
N LEU A 80 2.08 4.59 8.58
CA LEU A 80 1.69 3.66 7.52
C LEU A 80 2.54 2.38 7.54
N GLU A 81 3.84 2.50 7.80
CA GLU A 81 4.71 1.32 7.80
C GLU A 81 4.29 0.30 8.85
N GLU A 82 3.92 0.76 10.03
CA GLU A 82 3.49 -0.14 11.09
C GLU A 82 2.15 -0.80 10.75
N VAL A 83 1.22 -0.02 10.22
CA VAL A 83 -0.09 -0.53 9.81
C VAL A 83 0.06 -1.60 8.74
N LEU A 84 0.91 -1.35 7.75
CA LEU A 84 1.13 -2.30 6.65
C LEU A 84 1.72 -3.61 7.15
N MET A 85 2.66 -3.54 8.08
CA MET A 85 3.24 -4.75 8.66
C MET A 85 2.21 -5.53 9.47
N ASN A 86 1.36 -4.83 10.22
CA ASN A 86 0.28 -5.47 10.98
C ASN A 86 -0.71 -6.16 10.05
N ILE A 87 -1.08 -5.51 8.95
CA ILE A 87 -1.98 -6.11 7.97
C ILE A 87 -1.36 -7.39 7.41
N SER A 88 -0.10 -7.34 7.03
CA SER A 88 0.61 -8.48 6.47
C SER A 88 0.64 -9.64 7.46
N ASP A 89 0.95 -9.36 8.71
CA ASP A 89 1.03 -10.38 9.76
C ASP A 89 -0.33 -11.05 9.99
N ASN A 90 -1.40 -10.28 9.93
CA ASN A 90 -2.74 -10.81 10.18
C ASN A 90 -3.29 -11.61 8.99
N MET A 91 -2.82 -11.35 7.78
CA MET A 91 -3.30 -12.04 6.58
C MET A 91 -2.58 -13.37 6.35
N GLU A 92 -1.46 -13.57 6.99
CA GLU A 92 -0.72 -14.82 6.90
C GLU A 92 -1.12 -15.78 8.01
#